data_a0371029cb204faa2a5b8731ee7453e9
#
_entry.id   a0371029cb204faa2a5b8731ee7453e9
#
_cell.length_a   1.000
_cell.length_b   1.000
_cell.length_c   1.000
_cell.angle_alpha   90.00
_cell.angle_beta   90.00
_cell.angle_gamma   90.00
#
_symmetry.space_group_name_H-M   'P 1'
#
loop_
_entity.id
_entity.type
_entity.pdbx_description
1 polymer ?
#
loop_
_entity_poly.entity_id
_entity_poly.type
_entity_poly.pdbx_seq_one_letter_code
_entity_poly.pdbx_strand_id
1 'polypeptide(L)'
;MSLCLLFLLWLVSIPLLAHSQPNPRGYLLNCGAGPTSESVTVGNLKYTTDEGFILVGNTSTIKQEDLVPILATLRYFPNKSARKYCYSIPVIKGGKYLVRTTYYYGNFDGGKEPPVFDQIVEGTKWSVVNTTEDYANGLSSYYEIVVHAKSKTFSVCLARNNMTGSDSSPFISALELEYLDDSVYNTTDFNKYALSTVVRSSFGTSEGDIIGFPDDKFNRLWQPQMDQNPIVRCKANVTPSDFWNIPPAKAFHNSITTSRGKQLHVKWPSWPLPSAAYYIALYFQDNRNPSPFSWRVFNVSINGKNFHSNVNVTTKGLTVYAPKWPLSGQTEIVMTPGQGVPVGPVISAGEILQVLPLGGMTLPRDVMAMNELRRNFDNPPPDWSGDPCLPEGNSWTGVTCDRGKFFRVITLNLTGAGISGSLAPNIANLTALHHIWLGGNKLLGNIPDMSSLKELQSLHLEKNQLEGSIPESLGRLPKLHEIFLQDNKLEGDVPETLQDTKINIQLKNEVDSEPESPVNM
;
A
#
# COMPACT_ATOMS: atom_id res chain seq x y z
N MET A 1 -35.03 -46.79 25.77
CA MET A 1 -34.88 -45.32 25.89
C MET A 1 -33.59 -44.92 26.61
N SER A 2 -32.45 -45.53 26.33
CA SER A 2 -31.22 -45.17 27.05
C SER A 2 -29.97 -44.93 26.18
N LEU A 3 -30.00 -45.26 24.89
CA LEU A 3 -28.85 -45.04 24.01
C LEU A 3 -28.84 -43.66 23.30
N CYS A 4 -30.00 -43.03 23.07
CA CYS A 4 -30.11 -41.72 22.46
C CYS A 4 -29.72 -40.54 23.39
N LEU A 5 -29.85 -40.72 24.71
CA LEU A 5 -29.46 -39.67 25.67
C LEU A 5 -27.93 -39.58 25.86
N LEU A 6 -27.23 -40.69 25.70
CA LEU A 6 -25.76 -40.70 25.80
C LEU A 6 -25.08 -40.06 24.57
N PHE A 7 -25.69 -40.12 23.38
CA PHE A 7 -25.18 -39.46 22.19
C PHE A 7 -25.39 -37.92 22.20
N LEU A 8 -26.46 -37.45 22.82
CA LEU A 8 -26.73 -36.03 22.99
C LEU A 8 -25.86 -35.38 24.05
N LEU A 9 -25.45 -36.12 25.10
CA LEU A 9 -24.48 -35.64 26.10
C LEU A 9 -23.03 -35.58 25.57
N TRP A 10 -22.69 -36.38 24.56
CA TRP A 10 -21.36 -36.36 23.92
C TRP A 10 -21.20 -35.20 22.93
N LEU A 11 -22.31 -34.70 22.35
CA LEU A 11 -22.31 -33.52 21.45
C LEU A 11 -22.24 -32.18 22.22
N VAL A 12 -22.58 -32.15 23.50
CA VAL A 12 -22.54 -30.94 24.34
C VAL A 12 -21.19 -30.77 25.06
N SER A 13 -20.34 -31.79 25.08
CA SER A 13 -19.04 -31.77 25.74
C SER A 13 -17.85 -31.64 24.79
N ILE A 14 -18.06 -31.28 23.52
CA ILE A 14 -16.97 -30.74 22.72
C ILE A 14 -16.78 -29.30 23.21
N PRO A 15 -15.74 -28.98 24.00
CA PRO A 15 -15.42 -27.60 24.24
C PRO A 15 -15.16 -27.03 22.86
N LEU A 16 -15.91 -26.02 22.47
CA LEU A 16 -15.51 -25.04 21.49
C LEU A 16 -14.23 -24.40 22.06
N LEU A 17 -13.12 -25.12 21.98
CA LEU A 17 -11.81 -24.53 21.89
C LEU A 17 -11.85 -23.77 20.56
N ALA A 18 -12.49 -22.59 20.59
CA ALA A 18 -12.09 -21.52 19.74
C ALA A 18 -10.60 -21.32 20.07
N HIS A 19 -9.74 -22.10 19.41
CA HIS A 19 -8.37 -21.69 19.22
C HIS A 19 -8.53 -20.34 18.51
N SER A 20 -8.41 -19.26 19.28
CA SER A 20 -8.02 -18.00 18.69
C SER A 20 -6.73 -18.37 17.95
N GLN A 21 -6.82 -18.53 16.63
CA GLN A 21 -5.62 -18.60 15.81
C GLN A 21 -4.81 -17.38 16.23
N PRO A 22 -3.55 -17.54 16.63
CA PRO A 22 -2.70 -16.40 16.90
C PRO A 22 -2.87 -15.48 15.68
N ASN A 23 -3.19 -14.21 15.92
CA ASN A 23 -3.35 -13.25 14.84
C ASN A 23 -2.19 -13.47 13.88
N PRO A 24 -2.46 -13.75 12.59
CA PRO A 24 -1.39 -14.03 11.65
C PRO A 24 -0.43 -12.85 11.74
N ARG A 25 0.84 -13.12 12.02
CA ARG A 25 1.89 -12.10 12.16
C ARG A 25 1.91 -11.15 10.95
N GLY A 26 1.45 -11.64 9.80
CA GLY A 26 1.44 -10.95 8.53
C GLY A 26 2.10 -11.80 7.45
N TYR A 27 2.62 -11.16 6.43
CA TYR A 27 3.24 -11.82 5.28
C TYR A 27 4.67 -11.34 5.11
N LEU A 28 5.60 -12.29 4.91
CA LEU A 28 6.99 -12.05 4.58
C LEU A 28 7.26 -12.70 3.22
N LEU A 29 7.36 -11.87 2.18
CA LEU A 29 7.46 -12.33 0.79
C LEU A 29 8.86 -12.09 0.24
N ASN A 30 9.47 -13.17 -0.27
CA ASN A 30 10.68 -13.14 -1.09
C ASN A 30 10.26 -12.99 -2.55
N CYS A 31 10.35 -11.78 -3.09
CA CYS A 31 9.80 -11.44 -4.39
C CYS A 31 10.65 -12.05 -5.52
N GLY A 32 9.96 -12.66 -6.50
CA GLY A 32 10.61 -13.31 -7.64
C GLY A 32 11.24 -14.66 -7.36
N ALA A 33 11.09 -15.20 -6.15
CA ALA A 33 11.45 -16.60 -5.88
C ALA A 33 10.50 -17.53 -6.64
N GLY A 34 11.04 -18.60 -7.23
CA GLY A 34 10.24 -19.55 -8.01
C GLY A 34 9.27 -20.35 -7.14
N PRO A 35 8.22 -20.97 -7.75
CA PRO A 35 7.17 -21.69 -7.03
C PRO A 35 7.68 -22.91 -6.24
N THR A 36 8.77 -23.50 -6.71
CA THR A 36 9.43 -24.64 -6.09
C THR A 36 10.57 -24.24 -5.14
N SER A 37 10.81 -22.93 -5.00
CA SER A 37 11.86 -22.43 -4.10
C SER A 37 11.49 -22.73 -2.66
N GLU A 38 12.46 -23.24 -1.91
CA GLU A 38 12.33 -23.34 -0.46
C GLU A 38 12.18 -21.95 0.16
N SER A 39 11.48 -21.88 1.27
CA SER A 39 11.39 -20.63 2.04
C SER A 39 12.78 -20.21 2.51
N VAL A 40 13.04 -18.91 2.43
CA VAL A 40 14.29 -18.30 2.87
C VAL A 40 14.15 -17.79 4.31
N THR A 41 15.13 -18.09 5.16
CA THR A 41 15.15 -17.61 6.54
C THR A 41 16.26 -16.57 6.71
N VAL A 42 15.89 -15.40 7.22
CA VAL A 42 16.82 -14.33 7.61
C VAL A 42 16.65 -14.06 9.09
N GLY A 43 17.67 -14.33 9.87
CA GLY A 43 17.54 -14.36 11.33
C GLY A 43 16.46 -15.36 11.76
N ASN A 44 15.42 -14.88 12.44
CA ASN A 44 14.27 -15.69 12.88
C ASN A 44 13.01 -15.47 12.01
N LEU A 45 13.15 -14.85 10.84
CA LEU A 45 12.07 -14.53 9.91
C LEU A 45 12.09 -15.46 8.71
N LYS A 46 10.96 -16.12 8.46
CA LYS A 46 10.79 -17.05 7.35
C LYS A 46 9.99 -16.37 6.22
N TYR A 47 10.64 -16.17 5.06
CA TYR A 47 10.05 -15.59 3.87
C TYR A 47 9.60 -16.67 2.90
N THR A 48 8.43 -16.49 2.33
CA THR A 48 7.85 -17.38 1.31
C THR A 48 7.86 -16.69 -0.05
N THR A 49 7.63 -17.45 -1.13
CA THR A 49 7.49 -16.88 -2.47
C THR A 49 6.32 -15.90 -2.55
N ASP A 50 6.41 -14.94 -3.48
CA ASP A 50 5.35 -13.98 -3.80
C ASP A 50 4.30 -14.51 -4.80
N GLU A 51 4.37 -15.78 -5.19
CA GLU A 51 3.39 -16.41 -6.06
C GLU A 51 1.98 -16.42 -5.43
N GLY A 52 0.98 -16.16 -6.26
CA GLY A 52 -0.41 -16.04 -5.83
C GLY A 52 -0.79 -14.67 -5.28
N PHE A 53 0.18 -13.82 -4.94
CA PHE A 53 -0.08 -12.45 -4.50
C PHE A 53 0.01 -11.43 -5.64
N ILE A 54 0.65 -11.79 -6.73
CA ILE A 54 0.76 -10.99 -7.96
C ILE A 54 0.71 -11.92 -9.18
N LEU A 55 0.05 -11.45 -10.25
CA LEU A 55 -0.16 -12.27 -11.48
C LEU A 55 0.74 -11.87 -12.64
N VAL A 56 1.51 -10.79 -12.49
CA VAL A 56 2.30 -10.18 -13.56
C VAL A 56 3.73 -9.92 -13.11
N GLY A 57 4.59 -9.62 -14.07
CA GLY A 57 6.00 -9.35 -13.85
C GLY A 57 6.88 -10.57 -14.12
N ASN A 58 8.13 -10.28 -14.43
CA ASN A 58 9.19 -11.27 -14.62
C ASN A 58 10.04 -11.39 -13.36
N THR A 59 10.77 -12.46 -13.22
CA THR A 59 11.67 -12.71 -12.10
C THR A 59 13.12 -12.69 -12.55
N SER A 60 14.02 -12.27 -11.67
CA SER A 60 15.45 -12.33 -11.90
C SER A 60 16.19 -12.76 -10.63
N THR A 61 17.38 -13.34 -10.83
CA THR A 61 18.28 -13.76 -9.74
C THR A 61 19.58 -12.99 -9.82
N ILE A 62 20.01 -12.42 -8.70
CA ILE A 62 21.27 -11.73 -8.57
C ILE A 62 22.32 -12.71 -8.06
N LYS A 63 23.43 -12.82 -8.78
CA LYS A 63 24.57 -13.66 -8.43
C LYS A 63 25.64 -12.77 -7.80
N GLN A 64 25.61 -12.64 -6.51
CA GLN A 64 26.61 -11.93 -5.71
C GLN A 64 26.92 -12.74 -4.46
N GLU A 65 28.20 -12.89 -4.16
CA GLU A 65 28.65 -13.56 -2.92
C GLU A 65 28.25 -12.72 -1.70
N ASP A 66 27.95 -13.40 -0.60
CA ASP A 66 27.58 -12.79 0.69
C ASP A 66 26.30 -11.92 0.70
N LEU A 67 25.49 -11.96 -0.37
CA LEU A 67 24.23 -11.25 -0.40
C LEU A 67 23.21 -11.90 0.54
N VAL A 68 22.50 -11.07 1.32
CA VAL A 68 21.41 -11.55 2.17
C VAL A 68 20.38 -12.30 1.30
N PRO A 69 19.98 -13.53 1.66
CA PRO A 69 19.21 -14.41 0.76
C PRO A 69 17.93 -13.83 0.17
N ILE A 70 17.20 -12.95 0.90
CA ILE A 70 16.00 -12.26 0.39
C ILE A 70 16.30 -11.18 -0.67
N LEU A 71 17.55 -10.82 -0.88
CA LEU A 71 18.00 -9.88 -1.89
C LEU A 71 18.51 -10.58 -3.17
N ALA A 72 18.66 -11.92 -3.11
CA ALA A 72 19.17 -12.71 -4.23
C ALA A 72 18.15 -12.91 -5.36
N THR A 73 16.87 -12.64 -5.12
CA THR A 73 15.82 -12.67 -6.14
C THR A 73 15.03 -11.36 -6.12
N LEU A 74 14.41 -11.06 -7.25
CA LEU A 74 13.52 -9.91 -7.39
C LEU A 74 12.44 -10.17 -8.45
N ARG A 75 11.34 -9.45 -8.34
CA ARG A 75 10.32 -9.35 -9.39
C ARG A 75 10.40 -7.96 -10.04
N TYR A 76 10.35 -7.92 -11.38
CA TYR A 76 10.40 -6.67 -12.14
C TYR A 76 9.30 -6.61 -13.21
N PHE A 77 8.98 -5.40 -13.67
CA PHE A 77 7.79 -5.13 -14.47
C PHE A 77 8.15 -4.41 -15.78
N PRO A 78 8.47 -5.15 -16.84
CA PRO A 78 8.94 -4.59 -18.11
C PRO A 78 7.82 -4.01 -18.99
N ASN A 79 6.55 -4.35 -18.75
CA ASN A 79 5.44 -3.87 -19.57
C ASN A 79 5.25 -2.36 -19.39
N LYS A 80 5.42 -1.59 -20.49
CA LYS A 80 5.35 -0.12 -20.47
C LYS A 80 3.92 0.43 -20.57
N SER A 81 2.95 -0.38 -21.00
CA SER A 81 1.56 0.05 -21.18
C SER A 81 0.74 0.01 -19.89
N ALA A 82 1.13 -0.82 -18.93
CA ALA A 82 0.47 -0.90 -17.65
C ALA A 82 0.78 0.32 -16.78
N ARG A 83 -0.22 0.87 -16.13
CA ARG A 83 -0.10 2.07 -15.31
C ARG A 83 0.41 1.79 -13.90
N LYS A 84 0.22 0.56 -13.40
CA LYS A 84 0.71 0.07 -12.11
C LYS A 84 0.71 -1.45 -12.06
N TYR A 85 1.45 -2.01 -11.09
CA TYR A 85 1.55 -3.45 -10.83
C TYR A 85 1.34 -3.69 -9.35
N CYS A 86 0.30 -4.43 -8.97
CA CYS A 86 -0.12 -4.53 -7.58
C CYS A 86 -0.02 -5.96 -7.03
N TYR A 87 0.61 -6.08 -5.89
CA TYR A 87 0.41 -7.19 -4.96
C TYR A 87 -0.98 -7.07 -4.34
N SER A 88 -1.68 -8.18 -4.22
CA SER A 88 -3.00 -8.29 -3.60
C SER A 88 -2.93 -9.31 -2.47
N ILE A 89 -2.88 -8.83 -1.23
CA ILE A 89 -2.56 -9.65 -0.06
C ILE A 89 -3.81 -9.76 0.83
N PRO A 90 -4.27 -10.98 1.18
CA PRO A 90 -5.38 -11.17 2.11
C PRO A 90 -5.02 -10.62 3.50
N VAL A 91 -5.91 -9.84 4.11
CA VAL A 91 -5.67 -9.19 5.41
C VAL A 91 -6.96 -9.09 6.23
N ILE A 92 -6.83 -8.73 7.50
CA ILE A 92 -7.95 -8.39 8.35
C ILE A 92 -8.40 -6.97 8.02
N LYS A 93 -9.65 -6.81 7.55
CA LYS A 93 -10.23 -5.48 7.30
C LYS A 93 -10.21 -4.63 8.57
N GLY A 94 -9.70 -3.41 8.48
CA GLY A 94 -9.52 -2.50 9.61
C GLY A 94 -8.30 -2.82 10.47
N GLY A 95 -7.55 -3.89 10.15
CA GLY A 95 -6.26 -4.17 10.80
C GLY A 95 -5.21 -3.11 10.45
N LYS A 96 -4.33 -2.84 11.40
CA LYS A 96 -3.20 -1.94 11.24
C LYS A 96 -1.96 -2.73 10.84
N TYR A 97 -1.29 -2.29 9.79
CA TYR A 97 -0.11 -2.97 9.26
C TYR A 97 1.06 -2.03 9.08
N LEU A 98 2.24 -2.48 9.47
CA LEU A 98 3.50 -1.97 8.97
C LEU A 98 3.77 -2.67 7.64
N VAL A 99 3.93 -1.89 6.59
CA VAL A 99 4.34 -2.39 5.27
C VAL A 99 5.78 -1.98 5.05
N ARG A 100 6.64 -2.95 4.74
CA ARG A 100 8.02 -2.70 4.33
C ARG A 100 8.25 -3.26 2.94
N THR A 101 8.82 -2.44 2.09
CA THR A 101 9.29 -2.82 0.76
C THR A 101 10.81 -2.72 0.73
N THR A 102 11.49 -3.73 0.19
CA THR A 102 12.95 -3.78 0.12
C THR A 102 13.40 -3.93 -1.33
N TYR A 103 14.43 -3.19 -1.70
CA TYR A 103 14.94 -3.09 -3.05
C TYR A 103 16.46 -3.28 -3.07
N TYR A 104 16.94 -4.22 -3.87
CA TYR A 104 18.35 -4.34 -4.22
C TYR A 104 18.46 -4.47 -5.74
N TYR A 105 19.02 -3.45 -6.39
CA TYR A 105 19.03 -3.36 -7.85
C TYR A 105 19.90 -4.46 -8.49
N GLY A 106 21.11 -4.68 -8.00
CA GLY A 106 22.01 -5.75 -8.47
C GLY A 106 22.25 -5.78 -9.99
N ASN A 107 21.93 -4.71 -10.69
CA ASN A 107 22.07 -4.58 -12.15
C ASN A 107 21.32 -5.69 -12.95
N PHE A 108 20.15 -6.09 -12.49
CA PHE A 108 19.39 -7.23 -13.01
C PHE A 108 18.94 -7.09 -14.47
N ASP A 109 18.77 -5.88 -14.96
CA ASP A 109 18.31 -5.55 -16.32
C ASP A 109 19.44 -5.10 -17.24
N GLY A 110 20.70 -5.11 -16.75
CA GLY A 110 21.88 -4.63 -17.49
C GLY A 110 21.88 -3.11 -17.73
N GLY A 111 21.02 -2.36 -17.03
CA GLY A 111 20.93 -0.91 -17.10
C GLY A 111 22.17 -0.22 -16.53
N LYS A 112 22.35 1.05 -16.83
CA LYS A 112 23.47 1.85 -16.31
C LYS A 112 23.21 2.38 -14.91
N GLU A 113 21.94 2.62 -14.59
CA GLU A 113 21.49 3.24 -13.34
C GLU A 113 20.21 2.55 -12.84
N PRO A 114 20.02 2.45 -11.51
CA PRO A 114 18.81 1.94 -10.93
C PRO A 114 17.58 2.73 -11.38
N PRO A 115 16.44 2.07 -11.69
CA PRO A 115 15.22 2.77 -12.08
C PRO A 115 14.63 3.57 -10.93
N VAL A 116 14.07 4.73 -11.25
CA VAL A 116 13.27 5.55 -10.32
C VAL A 116 11.80 5.35 -10.65
N PHE A 117 10.97 5.01 -9.65
CA PHE A 117 9.56 4.70 -9.84
C PHE A 117 8.72 5.00 -8.60
N ASP A 118 7.40 5.02 -8.75
CA ASP A 118 6.49 5.28 -7.65
C ASP A 118 6.08 4.00 -6.94
N GLN A 119 5.88 4.07 -5.62
CA GLN A 119 5.18 3.05 -4.85
C GLN A 119 3.87 3.60 -4.26
N ILE A 120 2.87 2.73 -4.26
CA ILE A 120 1.48 3.04 -3.94
C ILE A 120 0.99 2.03 -2.91
N VAL A 121 0.30 2.49 -1.87
CA VAL A 121 -0.34 1.64 -0.86
C VAL A 121 -1.81 2.00 -0.73
N GLU A 122 -2.71 1.01 -0.82
CA GLU A 122 -4.17 1.21 -0.69
C GLU A 122 -4.70 2.39 -1.53
N GLY A 123 -4.22 2.52 -2.78
CA GLY A 123 -4.58 3.59 -3.70
C GLY A 123 -3.95 4.96 -3.38
N THR A 124 -3.07 5.06 -2.40
CA THR A 124 -2.36 6.29 -2.04
C THR A 124 -0.92 6.24 -2.56
N LYS A 125 -0.51 7.26 -3.31
CA LYS A 125 0.91 7.40 -3.66
C LYS A 125 1.70 7.63 -2.38
N TRP A 126 2.56 6.68 -2.08
CA TRP A 126 3.32 6.65 -0.84
C TRP A 126 4.63 7.43 -0.97
N SER A 127 5.52 6.98 -1.85
CA SER A 127 6.81 7.63 -2.08
C SER A 127 7.38 7.28 -3.46
N VAL A 128 8.46 7.92 -3.81
CA VAL A 128 9.29 7.59 -4.97
C VAL A 128 10.42 6.68 -4.49
N VAL A 129 10.56 5.52 -5.13
CA VAL A 129 11.72 4.64 -4.93
C VAL A 129 12.86 5.16 -5.79
N ASN A 130 13.97 5.45 -5.15
CA ASN A 130 15.26 5.77 -5.78
C ASN A 130 16.36 5.06 -5.00
N THR A 131 16.99 4.07 -5.62
CA THR A 131 18.02 3.23 -4.97
C THR A 131 19.43 3.58 -5.43
N THR A 132 19.62 4.69 -6.15
CA THR A 132 20.89 5.03 -6.82
C THR A 132 22.05 5.17 -5.83
N GLU A 133 21.83 5.91 -4.73
CA GLU A 133 22.87 6.15 -3.72
C GLU A 133 23.19 4.86 -2.94
N ASP A 134 22.17 4.13 -2.49
CA ASP A 134 22.37 2.88 -1.76
C ASP A 134 23.07 1.83 -2.62
N TYR A 135 22.65 1.70 -3.89
CA TYR A 135 23.28 0.77 -4.83
C TYR A 135 24.77 1.13 -5.09
N ALA A 136 25.08 2.41 -5.25
CA ALA A 136 26.47 2.87 -5.43
C ALA A 136 27.37 2.51 -4.22
N ASN A 137 26.78 2.37 -3.03
CA ASN A 137 27.46 1.94 -1.80
C ASN A 137 27.33 0.43 -1.52
N GLY A 138 26.76 -0.36 -2.44
CA GLY A 138 26.53 -1.80 -2.26
C GLY A 138 25.45 -2.15 -1.24
N LEU A 139 24.55 -1.22 -0.95
CA LEU A 139 23.48 -1.35 0.04
C LEU A 139 22.13 -1.60 -0.63
N SER A 140 21.18 -2.13 0.14
CA SER A 140 19.77 -2.21 -0.23
C SER A 140 19.01 -1.04 0.35
N SER A 141 17.99 -0.56 -0.38
CA SER A 141 17.04 0.44 0.11
C SER A 141 15.82 -0.23 0.71
N TYR A 142 15.25 0.34 1.76
CA TYR A 142 13.94 -0.08 2.26
C TYR A 142 13.08 1.14 2.62
N TYR A 143 11.76 0.93 2.54
CA TYR A 143 10.75 1.94 2.87
C TYR A 143 9.72 1.31 3.80
N GLU A 144 9.24 2.05 4.78
CA GLU A 144 8.22 1.59 5.73
C GLU A 144 7.06 2.58 5.80
N ILE A 145 5.83 2.05 5.90
CA ILE A 145 4.62 2.83 6.15
C ILE A 145 3.67 2.06 7.07
N VAL A 146 3.01 2.79 7.96
CA VAL A 146 1.93 2.25 8.80
C VAL A 146 0.61 2.73 8.26
N VAL A 147 -0.32 1.80 8.01
CA VAL A 147 -1.61 2.07 7.38
C VAL A 147 -2.68 1.07 7.83
N HIS A 148 -3.96 1.45 7.77
CA HIS A 148 -5.08 0.52 7.96
C HIS A 148 -5.50 -0.14 6.65
N ALA A 149 -5.82 -1.43 6.71
CA ALA A 149 -6.43 -2.15 5.61
C ALA A 149 -7.89 -1.73 5.41
N LYS A 150 -8.20 -1.14 4.26
CA LYS A 150 -9.57 -0.66 3.93
C LYS A 150 -10.53 -1.81 3.61
N SER A 151 -10.01 -2.95 3.16
CA SER A 151 -10.76 -4.13 2.75
C SER A 151 -10.15 -5.42 3.31
N LYS A 152 -10.67 -6.58 2.91
CA LYS A 152 -10.07 -7.91 3.20
C LYS A 152 -8.87 -8.22 2.30
N THR A 153 -8.56 -7.36 1.35
CA THR A 153 -7.41 -7.47 0.47
C THR A 153 -6.64 -6.16 0.53
N PHE A 154 -5.36 -6.24 0.77
CA PHE A 154 -4.44 -5.12 0.85
C PHE A 154 -3.64 -4.99 -0.44
N SER A 155 -3.50 -3.78 -0.97
CA SER A 155 -2.75 -3.55 -2.20
C SER A 155 -1.46 -2.75 -1.97
N VAL A 156 -0.35 -3.30 -2.48
CA VAL A 156 0.93 -2.60 -2.62
C VAL A 156 1.31 -2.61 -4.09
N CYS A 157 1.47 -1.43 -4.69
CA CYS A 157 1.70 -1.33 -6.12
C CYS A 157 2.97 -0.53 -6.43
N LEU A 158 3.59 -0.89 -7.55
CA LEU A 158 4.68 -0.13 -8.17
C LEU A 158 4.19 0.45 -9.49
N ALA A 159 4.64 1.65 -9.81
CA ALA A 159 4.24 2.33 -11.05
C ALA A 159 5.41 3.09 -11.65
N ARG A 160 5.52 3.05 -12.97
CA ARG A 160 6.45 3.92 -13.69
C ARG A 160 6.06 5.38 -13.47
N ASN A 161 7.03 6.27 -13.45
CA ASN A 161 6.85 7.71 -13.43
C ASN A 161 7.69 8.39 -14.54
N ASN A 162 7.67 9.70 -14.59
CA ASN A 162 8.41 10.47 -15.61
C ASN A 162 9.95 10.38 -15.48
N MET A 163 10.45 9.87 -14.34
CA MET A 163 11.88 9.63 -14.11
C MET A 163 12.28 8.18 -14.44
N THR A 164 11.32 7.28 -14.66
CA THR A 164 11.65 5.90 -15.03
C THR A 164 12.14 5.84 -16.46
N GLY A 165 13.41 5.46 -16.66
CA GLY A 165 14.02 5.34 -17.97
C GLY A 165 13.24 4.41 -18.92
N SER A 166 13.34 4.65 -20.23
CA SER A 166 12.59 3.85 -21.22
C SER A 166 12.90 2.35 -21.15
N ASP A 167 14.13 1.99 -20.82
CA ASP A 167 14.61 0.61 -20.81
C ASP A 167 14.73 0.03 -19.39
N SER A 168 14.37 0.82 -18.39
CA SER A 168 14.34 0.44 -16.99
C SER A 168 12.95 -0.07 -16.57
N SER A 169 12.89 -0.89 -15.53
CA SER A 169 11.65 -1.48 -15.01
C SER A 169 11.53 -1.28 -13.51
N PRO A 170 10.35 -0.89 -12.98
CA PRO A 170 10.08 -1.02 -11.55
C PRO A 170 10.35 -2.46 -11.09
N PHE A 171 10.89 -2.63 -9.88
CA PHE A 171 11.22 -3.93 -9.32
C PHE A 171 11.05 -3.95 -7.81
N ILE A 172 11.08 -5.14 -7.20
CA ILE A 172 11.02 -5.32 -5.75
C ILE A 172 11.72 -6.64 -5.37
N SER A 173 12.50 -6.62 -4.29
CA SER A 173 13.21 -7.79 -3.76
C SER A 173 12.44 -8.47 -2.64
N ALA A 174 11.88 -7.71 -1.70
CA ALA A 174 11.04 -8.26 -0.63
C ALA A 174 9.88 -7.33 -0.27
N LEU A 175 8.78 -7.94 0.20
CA LEU A 175 7.59 -7.25 0.69
C LEU A 175 7.16 -7.86 2.02
N GLU A 176 7.05 -7.03 3.04
CA GLU A 176 6.65 -7.43 4.38
C GLU A 176 5.38 -6.67 4.79
N LEU A 177 4.41 -7.39 5.32
CA LEU A 177 3.25 -6.85 6.02
C LEU A 177 3.27 -7.41 7.43
N GLU A 178 3.49 -6.55 8.43
CA GLU A 178 3.48 -6.93 9.85
C GLU A 178 2.23 -6.36 10.52
N TYR A 179 1.44 -7.21 11.18
CA TYR A 179 0.27 -6.77 11.94
C TYR A 179 0.70 -6.01 13.19
N LEU A 180 0.18 -4.81 13.37
CA LEU A 180 0.44 -3.98 14.55
C LEU A 180 -0.72 -4.05 15.55
N ASP A 181 -0.35 -4.06 16.84
CA ASP A 181 -1.29 -3.90 17.93
C ASP A 181 -2.06 -2.57 17.83
N ASP A 182 -3.34 -2.55 18.22
CA ASP A 182 -4.18 -1.36 18.15
C ASP A 182 -3.66 -0.21 19.03
N SER A 183 -2.91 -0.50 20.08
CA SER A 183 -2.30 0.51 20.97
C SER A 183 -1.17 1.30 20.31
N VAL A 184 -0.51 0.73 19.29
CA VAL A 184 0.63 1.36 18.61
C VAL A 184 0.14 2.43 17.63
N TYR A 185 0.68 3.65 17.73
CA TYR A 185 0.31 4.83 16.91
C TYR A 185 -1.19 5.20 16.96
N ASN A 186 -1.89 4.88 18.05
CA ASN A 186 -3.35 5.00 18.17
C ASN A 186 -3.87 6.44 18.20
N THR A 187 -3.01 7.46 18.30
CA THR A 187 -3.37 8.88 18.18
C THR A 187 -3.51 9.35 16.74
N THR A 188 -3.20 8.50 15.78
CA THR A 188 -3.34 8.80 14.34
C THR A 188 -4.70 8.34 13.83
N ASP A 189 -5.44 9.23 13.17
CA ASP A 189 -6.68 8.87 12.45
C ASP A 189 -6.32 8.19 11.12
N PHE A 190 -6.16 6.86 11.14
CA PHE A 190 -5.82 6.05 9.98
C PHE A 190 -6.92 5.96 8.92
N ASN A 191 -8.10 6.55 9.14
CA ASN A 191 -9.08 6.75 8.07
C ASN A 191 -8.71 7.92 7.14
N LYS A 192 -7.85 8.84 7.62
CA LYS A 192 -7.43 10.04 6.89
C LYS A 192 -5.96 10.07 6.56
N TYR A 193 -5.13 9.39 7.35
CA TYR A 193 -3.68 9.47 7.26
C TYR A 193 -3.02 8.09 7.34
N ALA A 194 -1.84 7.98 6.72
CA ALA A 194 -0.86 6.94 6.97
C ALA A 194 0.38 7.58 7.60
N LEU A 195 1.25 6.76 8.20
CA LEU A 195 2.52 7.20 8.78
C LEU A 195 3.67 6.58 8.00
N SER A 196 4.35 7.38 7.16
CA SER A 196 5.55 6.94 6.43
C SER A 196 6.77 7.13 7.30
N THR A 197 7.51 6.08 7.60
CA THR A 197 8.72 6.14 8.42
C THR A 197 9.78 6.97 7.70
N VAL A 198 10.28 7.99 8.38
CA VAL A 198 11.42 8.79 7.92
C VAL A 198 12.70 8.30 8.58
N VAL A 199 12.66 8.16 9.89
CA VAL A 199 13.77 7.66 10.68
C VAL A 199 13.26 7.08 12.00
N ARG A 200 13.87 5.99 12.43
CA ARG A 200 13.67 5.37 13.74
C ARG A 200 15.02 4.96 14.26
N SER A 201 15.41 5.50 15.42
CA SER A 201 16.77 5.30 15.91
C SER A 201 16.85 4.95 17.39
N SER A 202 17.87 4.16 17.73
CA SER A 202 18.40 3.99 19.07
C SER A 202 19.67 4.84 19.22
N PHE A 203 19.70 5.73 20.21
CA PHE A 203 20.79 6.69 20.41
C PHE A 203 21.94 6.08 21.22
N GLY A 204 23.18 6.34 20.80
CA GLY A 204 24.38 5.81 21.44
C GLY A 204 24.65 4.33 21.17
N THR A 205 23.97 3.74 20.20
CA THR A 205 24.20 2.37 19.73
C THR A 205 25.28 2.37 18.64
N SER A 206 26.14 1.37 18.63
CA SER A 206 27.24 1.25 17.67
C SER A 206 26.73 1.03 16.24
N GLU A 207 27.51 1.45 15.25
CA GLU A 207 27.24 1.12 13.85
C GLU A 207 27.14 -0.39 13.65
N GLY A 208 26.17 -0.81 12.82
CA GLY A 208 25.90 -2.23 12.54
C GLY A 208 24.87 -2.90 13.45
N ASP A 209 24.54 -2.33 14.60
CA ASP A 209 23.55 -2.88 15.55
C ASP A 209 22.11 -2.41 15.24
N ILE A 210 21.59 -2.77 14.06
CA ILE A 210 20.18 -2.54 13.75
C ILE A 210 19.31 -3.45 14.63
N ILE A 211 18.37 -2.84 15.37
CA ILE A 211 17.41 -3.57 16.18
C ILE A 211 16.17 -3.85 15.33
N GLY A 212 15.78 -5.10 15.24
CA GLY A 212 14.57 -5.57 14.57
C GLY A 212 14.00 -6.78 15.31
N PHE A 213 13.31 -7.66 14.60
CA PHE A 213 12.84 -8.92 15.21
C PHE A 213 14.02 -9.85 15.57
N PRO A 214 14.02 -10.53 16.73
CA PRO A 214 12.92 -10.65 17.70
C PRO A 214 12.88 -9.55 18.78
N ASP A 215 13.86 -8.67 18.85
CA ASP A 215 13.93 -7.62 19.87
C ASP A 215 12.72 -6.67 19.77
N ASP A 216 12.38 -6.21 18.56
CA ASP A 216 11.12 -5.52 18.28
C ASP A 216 10.07 -6.54 17.80
N LYS A 217 9.03 -6.78 18.61
CA LYS A 217 7.98 -7.76 18.31
C LYS A 217 7.18 -7.45 17.02
N PHE A 218 7.24 -6.20 16.54
CA PHE A 218 6.58 -5.75 15.31
C PHE A 218 7.55 -5.66 14.12
N ASN A 219 8.77 -6.14 14.30
CA ASN A 219 9.82 -6.12 13.28
C ASN A 219 10.12 -4.70 12.73
N ARG A 220 9.91 -3.65 13.53
CA ARG A 220 10.34 -2.30 13.16
C ARG A 220 11.86 -2.22 13.25
N LEU A 221 12.48 -1.59 12.27
CA LEU A 221 13.93 -1.44 12.26
C LEU A 221 14.33 -0.14 12.97
N TRP A 222 15.20 -0.28 13.99
CA TRP A 222 15.76 0.83 14.75
C TRP A 222 17.22 0.98 14.36
N GLN A 223 17.52 2.04 13.64
CA GLN A 223 18.88 2.33 13.16
C GLN A 223 19.73 2.87 14.31
N PRO A 224 21.01 2.52 14.37
CA PRO A 224 21.93 3.13 15.32
C PRO A 224 22.09 4.62 15.01
N GLN A 225 22.09 5.46 16.05
CA GLN A 225 22.37 6.88 15.94
C GLN A 225 23.48 7.25 16.90
N MET A 226 24.61 7.63 16.35
CA MET A 226 25.76 8.16 17.08
C MET A 226 25.95 9.65 16.76
N ASP A 227 26.41 10.39 17.73
CA ASP A 227 26.89 11.76 17.58
C ASP A 227 28.10 11.99 18.49
N GLN A 228 28.52 13.25 18.65
CA GLN A 228 29.67 13.58 19.51
C GLN A 228 29.31 13.70 21.01
N ASN A 229 28.03 13.51 21.37
CA ASN A 229 27.60 13.57 22.77
C ASN A 229 28.06 12.32 23.55
N PRO A 230 28.33 12.45 24.86
CA PRO A 230 28.69 11.31 25.71
C PRO A 230 27.63 10.20 25.69
N ILE A 231 28.07 8.97 25.55
CA ILE A 231 27.23 7.76 25.59
C ILE A 231 27.22 7.21 27.01
N VAL A 232 26.04 6.78 27.46
CA VAL A 232 25.84 6.11 28.75
C VAL A 232 25.07 4.82 28.55
N ARG A 233 25.46 3.78 29.32
CA ARG A 233 24.72 2.52 29.37
C ARG A 233 23.65 2.57 30.45
N CYS A 234 22.46 2.08 30.15
CA CYS A 234 21.39 1.93 31.10
C CYS A 234 21.61 0.66 31.95
N LYS A 235 21.44 0.79 33.28
CA LYS A 235 21.60 -0.31 34.23
C LYS A 235 20.28 -1.02 34.54
N ALA A 236 19.17 -0.33 34.37
CA ALA A 236 17.85 -0.87 34.64
C ALA A 236 17.20 -1.39 33.34
N ASN A 237 16.55 -2.54 33.42
CA ASN A 237 15.71 -3.03 32.35
C ASN A 237 14.42 -2.21 32.27
N VAL A 238 13.95 -1.98 31.05
CA VAL A 238 12.63 -1.36 30.78
C VAL A 238 11.60 -2.43 30.48
N THR A 239 10.34 -2.09 30.77
CA THR A 239 9.18 -2.85 30.31
C THR A 239 8.63 -2.13 29.08
N PRO A 240 8.75 -2.68 27.87
CA PRO A 240 8.33 -2.02 26.63
C PRO A 240 6.88 -1.52 26.63
N SER A 241 5.96 -2.26 27.28
CA SER A 241 4.54 -1.89 27.40
C SER A 241 4.28 -0.61 28.23
N ASP A 242 5.25 -0.13 29.00
CA ASP A 242 5.13 1.10 29.77
C ASP A 242 5.37 2.34 28.88
N PHE A 243 5.86 2.12 27.66
CA PHE A 243 6.13 3.18 26.70
C PHE A 243 5.09 3.25 25.61
N TRP A 244 4.79 4.45 25.17
CA TRP A 244 3.99 4.69 23.99
C TRP A 244 4.60 4.01 22.75
N ASN A 245 3.80 3.39 21.89
CA ASN A 245 4.23 2.61 20.72
C ASN A 245 5.08 1.36 21.03
N ILE A 246 5.26 1.00 22.28
CA ILE A 246 5.94 -0.25 22.68
C ILE A 246 7.30 -0.43 21.96
N PRO A 247 8.28 0.47 22.18
CA PRO A 247 9.62 0.33 21.61
C PRO A 247 10.34 -0.89 22.22
N PRO A 248 11.29 -1.53 21.51
CA PRO A 248 12.02 -2.66 22.04
C PRO A 248 12.92 -2.29 23.22
N ALA A 249 13.04 -3.16 24.21
CA ALA A 249 13.89 -2.91 25.39
C ALA A 249 15.35 -2.64 24.99
N LYS A 250 15.86 -3.27 23.94
CA LYS A 250 17.23 -3.10 23.45
C LYS A 250 17.53 -1.67 23.01
N ALA A 251 16.53 -0.90 22.56
CA ALA A 251 16.68 0.51 22.19
C ALA A 251 17.03 1.44 23.38
N PHE A 252 16.94 0.93 24.60
CA PHE A 252 17.27 1.66 25.83
C PHE A 252 18.60 1.22 26.47
N HIS A 253 19.32 0.25 25.89
CA HIS A 253 20.59 -0.23 26.45
C HIS A 253 21.64 0.89 26.49
N ASN A 254 21.62 1.76 25.51
CA ASN A 254 22.47 2.96 25.45
C ASN A 254 21.60 4.22 25.38
N SER A 255 22.21 5.34 25.69
CA SER A 255 21.60 6.67 25.55
C SER A 255 22.70 7.71 25.36
N ILE A 256 22.38 8.81 24.75
CA ILE A 256 23.26 9.98 24.72
C ILE A 256 22.84 10.99 25.81
N THR A 257 23.81 11.69 26.37
CA THR A 257 23.60 12.59 27.50
C THR A 257 24.58 13.78 27.45
N THR A 258 24.49 14.68 28.41
CA THR A 258 25.44 15.77 28.60
C THR A 258 25.72 16.03 30.07
N SER A 259 26.68 16.92 30.37
CA SER A 259 27.07 17.27 31.71
C SER A 259 25.98 18.10 32.44
N ARG A 260 26.06 18.14 33.77
CA ARG A 260 25.21 18.99 34.61
C ARG A 260 25.15 20.43 34.11
N GLY A 261 23.93 20.98 34.05
CA GLY A 261 23.68 22.38 33.68
C GLY A 261 23.91 22.70 32.19
N LYS A 262 24.29 21.72 31.37
CA LYS A 262 24.46 21.90 29.94
C LYS A 262 23.25 21.39 29.17
N GLN A 263 22.93 22.07 28.05
CA GLN A 263 21.94 21.60 27.10
C GLN A 263 22.50 20.38 26.33
N LEU A 264 21.60 19.48 25.94
CA LEU A 264 21.89 18.38 25.02
C LEU A 264 21.28 18.74 23.65
N HIS A 265 22.13 18.85 22.65
CA HIS A 265 21.77 19.16 21.28
C HIS A 265 21.87 17.91 20.42
N VAL A 266 20.82 17.59 19.68
CA VAL A 266 20.76 16.42 18.78
C VAL A 266 20.23 16.87 17.44
N LYS A 267 21.05 16.79 16.38
CA LYS A 267 20.63 16.97 14.99
C LYS A 267 20.20 15.62 14.44
N TRP A 268 18.89 15.44 14.26
CA TRP A 268 18.32 14.16 13.89
C TRP A 268 16.97 14.31 13.19
N PRO A 269 16.80 13.73 11.96
CA PRO A 269 17.84 13.03 11.19
C PRO A 269 18.97 13.97 10.74
N SER A 270 20.07 13.38 10.23
CA SER A 270 21.25 14.14 9.76
C SER A 270 21.01 14.89 8.43
N TRP A 271 19.92 14.58 7.72
CA TRP A 271 19.51 15.22 6.47
C TRP A 271 18.28 16.13 6.66
N PRO A 272 18.10 17.14 5.75
CA PRO A 272 16.97 18.05 5.84
C PRO A 272 15.66 17.36 5.47
N LEU A 273 14.59 17.68 6.21
CA LEU A 273 13.25 17.15 5.97
C LEU A 273 12.43 18.04 5.03
N PRO A 274 11.59 17.47 4.15
CA PRO A 274 10.59 18.22 3.42
C PRO A 274 9.62 18.98 4.36
N SER A 275 9.04 20.08 3.87
CA SER A 275 8.01 20.80 4.63
C SER A 275 6.74 19.97 4.69
N ALA A 276 6.45 19.37 5.85
CA ALA A 276 5.29 18.51 6.08
C ALA A 276 4.92 18.43 7.57
N ALA A 277 3.84 17.72 7.87
CA ALA A 277 3.48 17.32 9.22
C ALA A 277 4.10 15.96 9.55
N TYR A 278 4.64 15.82 10.76
CA TYR A 278 5.30 14.61 11.22
C TYR A 278 4.73 14.12 12.54
N TYR A 279 4.62 12.82 12.67
CA TYR A 279 4.48 12.15 13.95
C TYR A 279 5.88 12.04 14.56
N ILE A 280 6.06 12.48 15.79
CA ILE A 280 7.33 12.43 16.51
C ILE A 280 7.10 11.73 17.83
N ALA A 281 7.92 10.74 18.17
CA ALA A 281 7.99 10.14 19.49
C ALA A 281 9.46 10.09 19.95
N LEU A 282 9.71 10.58 21.16
CA LEU A 282 11.03 10.59 21.80
C LEU A 282 10.95 9.80 23.10
N TYR A 283 11.91 8.91 23.30
CA TYR A 283 11.96 7.94 24.39
C TYR A 283 13.13 8.22 25.31
N PHE A 284 12.85 8.26 26.60
CA PHE A 284 13.80 8.64 27.63
C PHE A 284 13.82 7.61 28.75
N GLN A 285 15.01 7.25 29.23
CA GLN A 285 15.21 6.45 30.44
C GLN A 285 16.39 7.00 31.23
N ASP A 286 16.27 7.09 32.56
CA ASP A 286 17.42 7.42 33.38
C ASP A 286 18.32 6.20 33.52
N ASN A 287 19.55 6.32 33.05
CA ASN A 287 20.56 5.27 33.03
C ASN A 287 21.19 4.97 34.41
N ARG A 288 20.82 5.74 35.45
CA ARG A 288 21.43 5.66 36.79
C ARG A 288 20.56 4.91 37.78
N ASN A 289 21.13 4.54 38.93
CA ASN A 289 20.35 4.07 40.05
C ASN A 289 19.49 5.21 40.62
N PRO A 290 18.25 4.94 41.06
CA PRO A 290 17.41 5.94 41.71
C PRO A 290 18.12 6.57 42.92
N SER A 291 18.02 7.89 43.04
CA SER A 291 18.57 8.63 44.19
C SER A 291 17.72 9.88 44.48
N PRO A 292 17.38 10.16 45.73
CA PRO A 292 16.64 11.36 46.09
C PRO A 292 17.44 12.65 45.87
N PHE A 293 18.78 12.55 45.74
CA PHE A 293 19.68 13.66 45.49
C PHE A 293 20.07 13.84 44.03
N SER A 294 19.48 13.05 43.14
CA SER A 294 19.92 12.97 41.75
C SER A 294 18.73 12.72 40.83
N TRP A 295 18.03 13.76 40.47
CA TRP A 295 16.87 13.75 39.58
C TRP A 295 17.23 14.37 38.23
N ARG A 296 16.42 14.07 37.20
CA ARG A 296 16.62 14.50 35.82
C ARG A 296 15.32 15.11 35.28
N VAL A 297 15.30 16.45 35.20
CA VAL A 297 14.18 17.20 34.64
C VAL A 297 14.69 18.22 33.62
N PHE A 298 14.06 18.26 32.45
CA PHE A 298 14.43 19.17 31.39
C PHE A 298 13.24 19.52 30.50
N ASN A 299 13.38 20.57 29.71
CA ASN A 299 12.45 20.92 28.64
C ASN A 299 12.99 20.41 27.30
N VAL A 300 12.10 20.02 26.40
CA VAL A 300 12.43 19.59 25.03
C VAL A 300 11.90 20.63 24.06
N SER A 301 12.75 21.14 23.18
CA SER A 301 12.37 21.98 22.06
C SER A 301 12.84 21.35 20.75
N ILE A 302 12.07 21.56 19.67
CA ILE A 302 12.42 21.13 18.32
C ILE A 302 12.43 22.35 17.41
N ASN A 303 13.55 22.62 16.74
CA ASN A 303 13.77 23.80 15.92
C ASN A 303 13.38 25.10 16.65
N GLY A 304 13.79 25.23 17.92
CA GLY A 304 13.52 26.37 18.79
C GLY A 304 12.09 26.50 19.31
N LYS A 305 11.15 25.63 18.89
CA LYS A 305 9.77 25.61 19.39
C LYS A 305 9.65 24.65 20.58
N ASN A 306 8.95 25.06 21.65
CA ASN A 306 8.70 24.18 22.79
C ASN A 306 7.90 22.95 22.34
N PHE A 307 8.48 21.76 22.53
CA PHE A 307 7.86 20.48 22.23
C PHE A 307 7.21 19.88 23.47
N HIS A 308 7.94 19.87 24.60
CA HIS A 308 7.44 19.40 25.89
C HIS A 308 8.20 20.05 27.04
N SER A 309 7.50 20.46 28.11
CA SER A 309 8.09 21.08 29.27
C SER A 309 8.10 20.15 30.48
N ASN A 310 9.09 20.33 31.36
CA ASN A 310 9.23 19.60 32.62
C ASN A 310 9.24 18.08 32.49
N VAL A 311 9.96 17.57 31.51
CA VAL A 311 10.15 16.12 31.29
C VAL A 311 10.92 15.55 32.47
N ASN A 312 10.26 14.81 33.35
CA ASN A 312 10.86 14.17 34.53
C ASN A 312 11.20 12.72 34.21
N VAL A 313 12.48 12.44 33.93
CA VAL A 313 12.96 11.13 33.52
C VAL A 313 13.40 10.30 34.71
N THR A 314 12.78 9.13 34.86
CA THR A 314 13.10 8.13 35.89
C THR A 314 13.69 6.85 35.26
N THR A 315 14.08 5.89 36.09
CA THR A 315 14.52 4.57 35.62
C THR A 315 13.42 3.76 34.92
N LYS A 316 12.14 4.08 35.19
CA LYS A 316 11.01 3.49 34.44
C LYS A 316 10.95 4.00 33.01
N GLY A 317 11.52 5.19 32.79
CA GLY A 317 11.44 5.87 31.50
C GLY A 317 10.09 6.54 31.21
N LEU A 318 10.02 7.21 30.10
CA LEU A 318 8.79 7.82 29.57
C LEU A 318 8.92 8.12 28.08
N THR A 319 7.79 8.41 27.44
CA THR A 319 7.69 8.89 26.07
C THR A 319 7.07 10.28 26.03
N VAL A 320 7.63 11.19 25.23
CA VAL A 320 6.93 12.39 24.78
C VAL A 320 6.68 12.31 23.28
N TYR A 321 5.51 12.72 22.82
CA TYR A 321 5.15 12.60 21.41
C TYR A 321 4.21 13.71 20.94
N ALA A 322 4.19 13.92 19.63
CA ALA A 322 3.20 14.75 18.95
C ALA A 322 2.70 14.02 17.69
N PRO A 323 1.38 13.86 17.51
CA PRO A 323 0.83 13.14 16.36
C PRO A 323 0.92 13.92 15.03
N LYS A 324 1.11 15.25 15.10
CA LYS A 324 1.29 16.14 13.95
C LYS A 324 2.13 17.35 14.36
N TRP A 325 3.40 17.34 14.04
CA TRP A 325 4.33 18.43 14.28
C TRP A 325 4.90 18.94 12.96
N PRO A 326 4.84 20.24 12.68
CA PRO A 326 5.37 20.78 11.43
C PRO A 326 6.90 20.82 11.48
N LEU A 327 7.56 20.18 10.51
CA LEU A 327 9.00 20.25 10.29
C LEU A 327 9.30 20.68 8.86
N SER A 328 10.47 21.30 8.68
CA SER A 328 11.04 21.66 7.39
C SER A 328 12.54 21.90 7.56
N GLY A 329 13.36 21.41 6.64
CA GLY A 329 14.81 21.55 6.69
C GLY A 329 15.46 20.71 7.78
N GLN A 330 16.64 21.15 8.25
CA GLN A 330 17.38 20.45 9.31
C GLN A 330 16.58 20.46 10.62
N THR A 331 16.49 19.30 11.27
CA THR A 331 15.82 19.15 12.56
C THR A 331 16.84 19.11 13.68
N GLU A 332 16.67 20.00 14.66
CA GLU A 332 17.48 20.04 15.87
C GLU A 332 16.57 19.88 17.10
N ILE A 333 16.86 18.89 17.93
CA ILE A 333 16.22 18.64 19.21
C ILE A 333 17.13 19.16 20.30
N VAL A 334 16.63 20.08 21.12
CA VAL A 334 17.39 20.66 22.24
C VAL A 334 16.70 20.34 23.56
N MET A 335 17.43 19.70 24.44
CA MET A 335 16.96 19.39 25.79
C MET A 335 17.67 20.31 26.79
N THR A 336 16.90 21.23 27.42
CA THR A 336 17.39 22.22 28.34
C THR A 336 17.09 21.82 29.78
N PRO A 337 18.12 21.59 30.65
CA PRO A 337 17.90 21.19 32.04
C PRO A 337 17.17 22.28 32.80
N GLY A 338 16.33 21.89 33.77
CA GLY A 338 15.70 22.80 34.70
C GLY A 338 16.73 23.46 35.63
N GLN A 339 16.35 24.62 36.23
CA GLN A 339 17.23 25.31 37.18
C GLN A 339 17.52 24.43 38.41
N GLY A 340 18.78 24.31 38.79
CA GLY A 340 19.19 23.52 39.95
C GLY A 340 19.17 22.00 39.77
N VAL A 341 18.80 21.49 38.57
CA VAL A 341 18.79 20.06 38.29
C VAL A 341 20.22 19.51 38.35
N PRO A 342 20.47 18.45 39.16
CA PRO A 342 21.83 17.94 39.39
C PRO A 342 22.43 17.14 38.22
N VAL A 343 21.64 16.77 37.22
CA VAL A 343 22.07 15.90 36.10
C VAL A 343 21.60 16.45 34.76
N GLY A 344 22.45 16.34 33.76
CA GLY A 344 22.13 16.77 32.40
C GLY A 344 21.06 15.90 31.74
N PRO A 345 20.41 16.37 30.66
CA PRO A 345 19.44 15.61 29.88
C PRO A 345 19.99 14.28 29.30
N VAL A 346 19.07 13.41 28.91
CA VAL A 346 19.35 12.10 28.26
C VAL A 346 18.28 11.84 27.20
N ILE A 347 18.64 11.09 26.15
CA ILE A 347 17.69 10.52 25.20
C ILE A 347 18.15 9.13 24.78
N SER A 348 17.22 8.17 24.71
CA SER A 348 17.49 6.76 24.43
C SER A 348 17.11 6.34 23.01
N ALA A 349 15.93 6.75 22.54
CA ALA A 349 15.45 6.40 21.20
C ALA A 349 14.46 7.46 20.67
N GLY A 350 14.16 7.37 19.37
CA GLY A 350 13.20 8.27 18.75
C GLY A 350 12.65 7.74 17.42
N GLU A 351 11.48 8.25 17.06
CA GLU A 351 10.80 8.00 15.77
C GLU A 351 10.30 9.31 15.17
N ILE A 352 10.55 9.50 13.88
CA ILE A 352 9.93 10.54 13.05
C ILE A 352 9.27 9.86 11.87
N LEU A 353 7.95 10.01 11.74
CA LEU A 353 7.16 9.49 10.63
C LEU A 353 6.40 10.63 9.98
N GLN A 354 6.45 10.71 8.65
CA GLN A 354 5.65 11.71 7.92
C GLN A 354 4.17 11.33 7.96
N VAL A 355 3.32 12.29 8.31
CA VAL A 355 1.86 12.13 8.28
C VAL A 355 1.39 12.34 6.84
N LEU A 356 1.08 11.24 6.16
CA LEU A 356 0.71 11.21 4.76
C LEU A 356 -0.82 11.21 4.62
N PRO A 357 -1.45 12.22 4.00
CA PRO A 357 -2.89 12.17 3.69
C PRO A 357 -3.21 11.00 2.73
N LEU A 358 -4.26 10.25 3.04
CA LEU A 358 -4.71 9.16 2.17
C LEU A 358 -5.38 9.72 0.89
N GLY A 359 -5.14 9.07 -0.24
CA GLY A 359 -5.64 9.47 -1.57
C GLY A 359 -7.16 9.32 -1.79
N GLY A 360 -7.91 8.91 -0.77
CA GLY A 360 -9.34 8.65 -0.88
C GLY A 360 -9.67 7.16 -1.06
N MET A 361 -10.84 6.86 -1.63
CA MET A 361 -11.31 5.49 -1.84
C MET A 361 -12.32 5.46 -3.01
N THR A 362 -12.19 4.47 -3.88
CA THR A 362 -13.24 4.14 -4.85
C THR A 362 -14.43 3.50 -4.14
N LEU A 363 -15.65 3.81 -4.60
CA LEU A 363 -16.86 3.23 -4.00
C LEU A 363 -16.76 1.69 -4.00
N PRO A 364 -16.92 0.99 -2.87
CA PRO A 364 -16.73 -0.46 -2.80
C PRO A 364 -17.56 -1.24 -3.80
N ARG A 365 -18.76 -0.78 -4.14
CA ARG A 365 -19.62 -1.38 -5.17
C ARG A 365 -18.96 -1.31 -6.56
N ASP A 366 -18.37 -0.17 -6.91
CA ASP A 366 -17.67 0.00 -8.18
C ASP A 366 -16.40 -0.88 -8.23
N VAL A 367 -15.66 -0.99 -7.12
CA VAL A 367 -14.51 -1.90 -7.00
C VAL A 367 -14.92 -3.36 -7.22
N MET A 368 -16.04 -3.80 -6.62
CA MET A 368 -16.55 -5.16 -6.81
C MET A 368 -16.96 -5.42 -8.26
N ALA A 369 -17.68 -4.47 -8.87
CA ALA A 369 -18.12 -4.59 -10.26
C ALA A 369 -16.94 -4.68 -11.24
N MET A 370 -15.92 -3.83 -11.05
CA MET A 370 -14.71 -3.86 -11.87
C MET A 370 -13.91 -5.17 -11.69
N ASN A 371 -13.84 -5.71 -10.47
CA ASN A 371 -13.20 -6.99 -10.22
C ASN A 371 -13.96 -8.16 -10.87
N GLU A 372 -15.29 -8.12 -10.92
CA GLU A 372 -16.08 -9.13 -11.63
C GLU A 372 -15.88 -9.05 -13.16
N LEU A 373 -15.86 -7.84 -13.73
CA LEU A 373 -15.49 -7.66 -15.15
C LEU A 373 -14.11 -8.26 -15.44
N ARG A 374 -13.11 -7.96 -14.59
CA ARG A 374 -11.77 -8.53 -14.73
C ARG A 374 -11.76 -10.05 -14.73
N ARG A 375 -12.58 -10.70 -13.90
CA ARG A 375 -12.67 -12.18 -13.82
C ARG A 375 -13.36 -12.80 -15.03
N ASN A 376 -14.26 -12.06 -15.66
CA ASN A 376 -15.00 -12.53 -16.85
C ASN A 376 -14.25 -12.26 -18.16
N PHE A 377 -13.20 -11.44 -18.13
CA PHE A 377 -12.30 -11.30 -19.27
C PHE A 377 -11.20 -12.35 -19.21
N ASP A 378 -10.93 -13.04 -20.31
CA ASP A 378 -9.87 -14.06 -20.39
C ASP A 378 -8.48 -13.41 -20.33
N ASN A 379 -8.36 -12.20 -20.89
CA ASN A 379 -7.11 -11.45 -20.99
C ASN A 379 -7.29 -9.97 -20.56
N PRO A 380 -7.66 -9.70 -19.31
CA PRO A 380 -7.82 -8.34 -18.82
C PRO A 380 -6.50 -7.56 -18.90
N PRO A 381 -6.55 -6.21 -18.98
CA PRO A 381 -5.33 -5.40 -18.91
C PRO A 381 -4.48 -5.76 -17.69
N PRO A 382 -3.15 -5.84 -17.81
CA PRO A 382 -2.26 -6.37 -16.75
C PRO A 382 -2.22 -5.49 -15.50
N ASP A 383 -2.66 -4.25 -15.58
CA ASP A 383 -2.76 -3.31 -14.46
C ASP A 383 -4.14 -3.29 -13.76
N TRP A 384 -5.04 -4.20 -14.16
CA TRP A 384 -6.33 -4.31 -13.48
C TRP A 384 -6.18 -5.03 -12.13
N SER A 385 -5.46 -4.39 -11.20
CA SER A 385 -5.26 -4.84 -9.83
C SER A 385 -5.15 -3.65 -8.87
N GLY A 386 -5.41 -3.85 -7.59
CA GLY A 386 -5.55 -2.77 -6.62
C GLY A 386 -6.81 -1.93 -6.85
N ASP A 387 -6.79 -0.66 -6.46
CA ASP A 387 -7.94 0.25 -6.63
C ASP A 387 -8.09 0.69 -8.08
N PRO A 388 -9.29 0.58 -8.71
CA PRO A 388 -9.47 0.90 -10.13
C PRO A 388 -9.31 2.39 -10.48
N CYS A 389 -9.53 3.30 -9.53
CA CYS A 389 -9.45 4.74 -9.75
C CYS A 389 -8.19 5.39 -9.19
N LEU A 390 -7.50 4.74 -8.24
CA LEU A 390 -6.48 5.39 -7.41
C LEU A 390 -5.08 4.77 -7.54
N PRO A 391 -4.03 5.62 -7.38
CA PRO A 391 -4.12 7.09 -7.35
C PRO A 391 -4.56 7.64 -8.70
N GLU A 392 -5.03 8.88 -8.72
CA GLU A 392 -5.39 9.60 -9.95
C GLU A 392 -4.33 9.44 -11.01
N GLY A 393 -3.91 9.37 -11.87
CA GLY A 393 -2.79 9.14 -12.81
C GLY A 393 -2.44 7.66 -13.02
N ASN A 394 -2.78 6.79 -12.07
CA ASN A 394 -2.56 5.36 -12.13
C ASN A 394 -3.88 4.55 -12.02
N SER A 395 -5.02 5.11 -12.45
CA SER A 395 -6.27 4.36 -12.63
C SER A 395 -6.04 3.18 -13.59
N TRP A 396 -6.85 2.14 -13.52
CA TRP A 396 -6.77 0.99 -14.41
C TRP A 396 -6.84 1.43 -15.88
N THR A 397 -6.12 0.75 -16.76
CA THR A 397 -6.16 1.00 -18.21
C THR A 397 -7.60 0.98 -18.71
N GLY A 398 -8.00 2.01 -19.44
CA GLY A 398 -9.36 2.17 -19.97
C GLY A 398 -10.38 2.70 -18.94
N VAL A 399 -10.01 2.91 -17.69
CA VAL A 399 -10.92 3.41 -16.65
C VAL A 399 -10.69 4.88 -16.39
N THR A 400 -11.78 5.67 -16.43
CA THR A 400 -11.81 7.05 -15.99
C THR A 400 -12.79 7.20 -14.82
N CYS A 401 -12.40 7.98 -13.84
CA CYS A 401 -13.17 8.15 -12.62
C CYS A 401 -13.48 9.62 -12.34
N ASP A 402 -14.62 9.86 -11.70
CA ASP A 402 -15.00 11.16 -11.16
C ASP A 402 -14.70 11.24 -9.67
N ARG A 403 -14.35 12.45 -9.21
CA ARG A 403 -13.95 12.73 -7.84
C ARG A 403 -15.11 13.26 -7.03
N GLY A 404 -15.50 12.54 -5.99
CA GLY A 404 -16.50 12.97 -5.01
C GLY A 404 -16.11 12.56 -3.60
N LYS A 405 -17.10 12.28 -2.75
CA LYS A 405 -16.85 11.64 -1.43
C LYS A 405 -16.17 10.28 -1.59
N PHE A 406 -16.53 9.56 -2.63
CA PHE A 406 -15.89 8.36 -3.14
C PHE A 406 -15.61 8.58 -4.63
N PHE A 407 -14.53 8.00 -5.12
CA PHE A 407 -14.29 7.93 -6.56
C PHE A 407 -15.30 6.98 -7.20
N ARG A 408 -15.80 7.36 -8.38
CA ARG A 408 -16.77 6.59 -9.15
C ARG A 408 -16.25 6.35 -10.55
N VAL A 409 -16.41 5.13 -11.05
CA VAL A 409 -16.10 4.82 -12.45
C VAL A 409 -17.17 5.46 -13.36
N ILE A 410 -16.73 6.36 -14.23
CA ILE A 410 -17.59 7.09 -15.18
C ILE A 410 -17.37 6.68 -16.64
N THR A 411 -16.22 6.13 -16.99
CA THR A 411 -15.94 5.67 -18.36
C THR A 411 -15.17 4.34 -18.30
N LEU A 412 -15.57 3.42 -19.17
CA LEU A 412 -14.84 2.19 -19.46
C LEU A 412 -14.55 2.18 -20.97
N ASN A 413 -13.29 2.43 -21.37
CA ASN A 413 -12.84 2.44 -22.76
C ASN A 413 -11.71 1.43 -23.00
N LEU A 414 -12.06 0.31 -23.57
CA LEU A 414 -11.12 -0.72 -24.02
C LEU A 414 -11.30 -1.02 -25.52
N THR A 415 -11.67 0.00 -26.30
CA THR A 415 -11.85 -0.13 -27.76
C THR A 415 -10.58 -0.69 -28.40
N GLY A 416 -10.72 -1.78 -29.17
CA GLY A 416 -9.61 -2.40 -29.90
C GLY A 416 -8.50 -2.98 -29.03
N ALA A 417 -8.76 -3.23 -27.74
CA ALA A 417 -7.77 -3.74 -26.78
C ALA A 417 -7.54 -5.27 -26.89
N GLY A 418 -8.25 -5.95 -27.78
CA GLY A 418 -8.15 -7.40 -28.00
C GLY A 418 -8.76 -8.23 -26.88
N ILE A 419 -9.65 -7.64 -26.06
CA ILE A 419 -10.30 -8.31 -24.92
C ILE A 419 -11.21 -9.44 -25.39
N SER A 420 -11.08 -10.60 -24.75
CA SER A 420 -11.98 -11.76 -24.89
C SER A 420 -12.66 -12.10 -23.56
N GLY A 421 -13.63 -13.02 -23.61
CA GLY A 421 -14.47 -13.36 -22.46
C GLY A 421 -15.86 -12.73 -22.58
N SER A 422 -16.54 -12.46 -21.46
CA SER A 422 -17.92 -11.97 -21.46
C SER A 422 -18.13 -10.75 -20.58
N LEU A 423 -19.22 -10.01 -20.86
CA LEU A 423 -19.64 -8.89 -20.02
C LEU A 423 -20.34 -9.44 -18.77
N ALA A 424 -19.70 -9.26 -17.60
CA ALA A 424 -20.32 -9.63 -16.33
C ALA A 424 -21.59 -8.80 -16.09
N PRO A 425 -22.71 -9.41 -15.63
CA PRO A 425 -23.92 -8.66 -15.27
C PRO A 425 -23.68 -7.56 -14.22
N ASN A 426 -22.63 -7.70 -13.42
CA ASN A 426 -22.22 -6.74 -12.40
C ASN A 426 -21.79 -5.38 -12.98
N ILE A 427 -21.58 -5.25 -14.31
CA ILE A 427 -21.37 -3.94 -14.96
C ILE A 427 -22.52 -2.99 -14.64
N ALA A 428 -23.73 -3.49 -14.48
CA ALA A 428 -24.92 -2.74 -14.07
C ALA A 428 -24.79 -2.08 -12.68
N ASN A 429 -23.84 -2.49 -11.86
CA ASN A 429 -23.54 -1.88 -10.56
C ASN A 429 -22.71 -0.61 -10.65
N LEU A 430 -22.11 -0.33 -11.80
CA LEU A 430 -21.33 0.89 -12.07
C LEU A 430 -22.26 2.07 -12.41
N THR A 431 -23.18 2.41 -11.51
CA THR A 431 -24.30 3.33 -11.74
C THR A 431 -23.92 4.77 -12.06
N ALA A 432 -22.63 5.13 -12.03
CA ALA A 432 -22.12 6.42 -12.47
C ALA A 432 -21.51 6.37 -13.88
N LEU A 433 -21.57 5.23 -14.58
CA LEU A 433 -21.05 5.13 -15.94
C LEU A 433 -21.82 6.06 -16.89
N HIS A 434 -21.04 6.86 -17.61
CA HIS A 434 -21.47 7.67 -18.74
C HIS A 434 -21.18 6.98 -20.06
N HIS A 435 -20.04 6.29 -20.16
CA HIS A 435 -19.57 5.72 -21.42
C HIS A 435 -19.05 4.29 -21.22
N ILE A 436 -19.51 3.38 -22.09
CA ILE A 436 -19.00 2.03 -22.22
C ILE A 436 -18.56 1.85 -23.68
N TRP A 437 -17.24 1.83 -23.90
CA TRP A 437 -16.64 1.69 -25.23
C TRP A 437 -15.76 0.44 -25.27
N LEU A 438 -16.32 -0.63 -25.80
CA LEU A 438 -15.70 -1.95 -25.90
C LEU A 438 -15.70 -2.49 -27.34
N GLY A 439 -15.92 -1.61 -28.32
CA GLY A 439 -15.93 -1.97 -29.73
C GLY A 439 -14.61 -2.54 -30.22
N GLY A 440 -14.64 -3.38 -31.26
CA GLY A 440 -13.44 -3.95 -31.88
C GLY A 440 -12.68 -4.96 -30.99
N ASN A 441 -13.40 -5.76 -30.23
CA ASN A 441 -12.84 -6.78 -29.33
C ASN A 441 -13.32 -8.20 -29.71
N LYS A 442 -13.19 -9.17 -28.83
CA LYS A 442 -13.60 -10.57 -29.02
C LYS A 442 -14.57 -11.03 -27.94
N LEU A 443 -15.42 -10.10 -27.45
CA LEU A 443 -16.38 -10.39 -26.39
C LEU A 443 -17.48 -11.35 -26.90
N LEU A 444 -17.86 -12.29 -26.03
CA LEU A 444 -18.82 -13.37 -26.27
C LEU A 444 -20.05 -13.23 -25.34
N GLY A 445 -21.09 -14.03 -25.64
CA GLY A 445 -22.29 -14.14 -24.83
C GLY A 445 -23.22 -12.94 -24.96
N ASN A 446 -24.18 -12.82 -24.06
CA ASN A 446 -25.26 -11.86 -24.15
C ASN A 446 -24.87 -10.48 -23.60
N ILE A 447 -25.53 -9.43 -24.14
CA ILE A 447 -25.51 -8.11 -23.51
C ILE A 447 -26.33 -8.20 -22.22
N PRO A 448 -25.74 -7.92 -21.03
CA PRO A 448 -26.49 -7.99 -19.78
C PRO A 448 -27.50 -6.85 -19.65
N ASP A 449 -28.49 -7.04 -18.75
CA ASP A 449 -29.40 -5.97 -18.40
C ASP A 449 -28.65 -4.80 -17.75
N MET A 450 -28.81 -3.60 -18.31
CA MET A 450 -28.16 -2.38 -17.87
C MET A 450 -29.15 -1.34 -17.34
N SER A 451 -30.36 -1.76 -16.97
CA SER A 451 -31.47 -0.89 -16.53
C SER A 451 -31.12 0.07 -15.38
N SER A 452 -30.10 -0.26 -14.57
CA SER A 452 -29.62 0.55 -13.45
C SER A 452 -28.64 1.66 -13.85
N LEU A 453 -28.11 1.66 -15.09
CA LEU A 453 -27.12 2.64 -15.58
C LEU A 453 -27.80 3.95 -16.05
N LYS A 454 -28.49 4.65 -15.16
CA LYS A 454 -29.27 5.85 -15.49
C LYS A 454 -28.44 7.02 -16.02
N GLU A 455 -27.15 7.02 -15.80
CA GLU A 455 -26.21 8.04 -16.28
C GLU A 455 -25.58 7.70 -17.63
N LEU A 456 -25.81 6.48 -18.17
CA LEU A 456 -25.20 6.01 -19.40
C LEU A 456 -25.64 6.86 -20.61
N GLN A 457 -24.68 7.36 -21.36
CA GLN A 457 -24.83 8.25 -22.51
C GLN A 457 -24.48 7.56 -23.84
N SER A 458 -23.41 6.75 -23.85
CA SER A 458 -23.02 6.00 -25.04
C SER A 458 -22.61 4.56 -24.71
N LEU A 459 -23.00 3.64 -25.59
CA LEU A 459 -22.71 2.22 -25.53
C LEU A 459 -22.17 1.73 -26.87
N HIS A 460 -20.87 1.48 -26.96
CA HIS A 460 -20.19 0.97 -28.16
C HIS A 460 -19.73 -0.45 -27.90
N LEU A 461 -20.38 -1.41 -28.55
CA LEU A 461 -20.09 -2.85 -28.49
C LEU A 461 -19.90 -3.45 -29.89
N GLU A 462 -19.81 -2.60 -30.92
CA GLU A 462 -19.62 -3.01 -32.30
C GLU A 462 -18.38 -3.88 -32.50
N LYS A 463 -18.38 -4.70 -33.57
CA LYS A 463 -17.21 -5.55 -33.94
C LYS A 463 -16.75 -6.46 -32.80
N ASN A 464 -17.69 -7.25 -32.26
CA ASN A 464 -17.47 -8.27 -31.25
C ASN A 464 -18.10 -9.60 -31.69
N GLN A 465 -18.28 -10.55 -30.78
CA GLN A 465 -18.95 -11.81 -31.03
C GLN A 465 -20.16 -12.02 -30.09
N LEU A 466 -20.78 -10.91 -29.68
CA LEU A 466 -21.93 -10.91 -28.79
C LEU A 466 -23.13 -11.57 -29.47
N GLU A 467 -23.92 -12.33 -28.72
CA GLU A 467 -25.05 -13.12 -29.19
C GLU A 467 -26.33 -12.84 -28.38
N GLY A 468 -27.44 -13.51 -28.74
CA GLY A 468 -28.74 -13.31 -28.10
C GLY A 468 -29.40 -11.99 -28.49
N SER A 469 -30.47 -11.62 -27.79
CA SER A 469 -31.29 -10.45 -28.10
C SER A 469 -30.75 -9.15 -27.49
N ILE A 470 -31.09 -8.03 -28.11
CA ILE A 470 -30.81 -6.67 -27.57
C ILE A 470 -31.76 -6.45 -26.37
N PRO A 471 -31.22 -6.13 -25.17
CA PRO A 471 -32.06 -5.90 -23.99
C PRO A 471 -33.00 -4.69 -24.16
N GLU A 472 -34.31 -4.86 -23.93
CA GLU A 472 -35.30 -3.77 -23.98
C GLU A 472 -34.99 -2.62 -23.02
N SER A 473 -34.27 -2.92 -21.91
CA SER A 473 -33.88 -1.94 -20.91
C SER A 473 -33.02 -0.80 -21.46
N LEU A 474 -32.28 -1.02 -22.55
CA LEU A 474 -31.45 0.01 -23.19
C LEU A 474 -32.29 1.19 -23.68
N GLY A 475 -33.45 0.96 -24.32
CA GLY A 475 -34.33 2.03 -24.79
C GLY A 475 -35.04 2.81 -23.67
N ARG A 476 -34.96 2.33 -22.41
CA ARG A 476 -35.51 3.00 -21.23
C ARG A 476 -34.48 3.80 -20.44
N LEU A 477 -33.25 3.89 -20.93
CA LEU A 477 -32.19 4.67 -20.26
C LEU A 477 -32.33 6.16 -20.58
N PRO A 478 -32.50 7.03 -19.58
CA PRO A 478 -32.95 8.41 -19.81
C PRO A 478 -31.91 9.31 -20.48
N LYS A 479 -30.61 8.95 -20.40
CA LYS A 479 -29.51 9.74 -20.94
C LYS A 479 -28.81 9.10 -22.13
N LEU A 480 -29.20 7.87 -22.49
CA LEU A 480 -28.60 7.16 -23.59
C LEU A 480 -28.99 7.81 -24.93
N HIS A 481 -28.00 8.21 -25.72
CA HIS A 481 -28.18 8.85 -27.01
C HIS A 481 -27.37 8.21 -28.15
N GLU A 482 -26.50 7.25 -27.83
CA GLU A 482 -25.67 6.58 -28.82
C GLU A 482 -25.48 5.10 -28.49
N ILE A 483 -25.79 4.22 -29.45
CA ILE A 483 -25.65 2.78 -29.34
C ILE A 483 -25.06 2.23 -30.65
N PHE A 484 -23.90 1.58 -30.57
CA PHE A 484 -23.27 0.89 -31.69
C PHE A 484 -23.15 -0.61 -31.37
N LEU A 485 -23.87 -1.45 -32.13
CA LEU A 485 -23.93 -2.91 -31.93
C LEU A 485 -23.63 -3.70 -33.21
N GLN A 486 -23.35 -3.04 -34.33
CA GLN A 486 -23.07 -3.68 -35.63
C GLN A 486 -21.88 -4.64 -35.53
N ASP A 487 -21.81 -5.57 -36.48
CA ASP A 487 -20.74 -6.58 -36.54
C ASP A 487 -20.66 -7.47 -35.28
N ASN A 488 -21.83 -7.96 -34.84
CA ASN A 488 -22.00 -8.97 -33.78
C ASN A 488 -22.85 -10.15 -34.28
N LYS A 489 -23.13 -11.11 -33.44
CA LYS A 489 -24.00 -12.27 -33.70
C LYS A 489 -25.36 -12.11 -32.99
N LEU A 490 -25.84 -10.88 -32.83
CA LEU A 490 -27.10 -10.60 -32.16
C LEU A 490 -28.29 -11.10 -32.98
N GLU A 491 -29.31 -11.61 -32.28
CA GLU A 491 -30.49 -12.24 -32.86
C GLU A 491 -31.77 -11.50 -32.42
N GLY A 492 -32.89 -11.78 -33.11
CA GLY A 492 -34.20 -11.19 -32.81
C GLY A 492 -34.37 -9.77 -33.36
N ASP A 493 -35.56 -9.22 -33.09
CA ASP A 493 -35.94 -7.88 -33.56
C ASP A 493 -35.36 -6.78 -32.66
N VAL A 494 -35.25 -5.58 -33.23
CA VAL A 494 -34.89 -4.39 -32.45
C VAL A 494 -36.03 -4.09 -31.47
N PRO A 495 -35.80 -3.98 -30.17
CA PRO A 495 -36.83 -3.68 -29.19
C PRO A 495 -37.64 -2.44 -29.55
N GLU A 496 -38.97 -2.49 -29.38
CA GLU A 496 -39.84 -1.33 -29.62
C GLU A 496 -39.41 -0.08 -28.87
N THR A 497 -38.86 -0.28 -27.65
CA THR A 497 -38.33 0.81 -26.81
C THR A 497 -37.15 1.57 -27.45
N LEU A 498 -36.51 1.02 -28.49
CA LEU A 498 -35.43 1.65 -29.23
C LEU A 498 -35.87 2.19 -30.59
N GLN A 499 -37.02 1.78 -31.14
CA GLN A 499 -37.46 2.15 -32.50
C GLN A 499 -37.90 3.62 -32.62
N ASP A 500 -38.54 4.18 -31.58
CA ASP A 500 -39.10 5.53 -31.57
C ASP A 500 -38.23 6.56 -30.83
N THR A 501 -36.96 6.28 -30.62
CA THR A 501 -36.06 7.13 -29.84
C THR A 501 -35.23 8.05 -30.74
N LYS A 502 -34.75 9.19 -30.17
CA LYS A 502 -33.73 10.03 -30.80
C LYS A 502 -32.31 9.50 -30.61
N ILE A 503 -32.17 8.21 -30.29
CA ILE A 503 -30.88 7.58 -30.08
C ILE A 503 -30.24 7.32 -31.44
N ASN A 504 -28.97 7.67 -31.59
CA ASN A 504 -28.17 7.28 -32.75
C ASN A 504 -27.84 5.77 -32.63
N ILE A 505 -28.47 4.92 -33.45
CA ILE A 505 -28.38 3.47 -33.36
C ILE A 505 -27.75 2.92 -34.62
N GLN A 506 -26.66 2.17 -34.49
CA GLN A 506 -26.04 1.38 -35.57
C GLN A 506 -26.14 -0.10 -35.20
N LEU A 507 -27.03 -0.82 -35.90
CA LEU A 507 -27.36 -2.23 -35.62
C LEU A 507 -26.94 -3.20 -36.75
N LYS A 508 -26.79 -2.70 -37.98
CA LYS A 508 -26.42 -3.46 -39.16
C LYS A 508 -25.24 -2.81 -39.87
N ASN A 509 -24.45 -3.62 -40.60
CA ASN A 509 -23.48 -3.10 -41.53
C ASN A 509 -24.20 -2.28 -42.58
N GLU A 510 -23.71 -1.09 -42.92
CA GLU A 510 -24.04 -0.48 -44.21
C GLU A 510 -23.50 -1.43 -45.28
N VAL A 511 -24.39 -2.29 -45.79
CA VAL A 511 -24.10 -3.03 -47.02
C VAL A 511 -24.03 -1.94 -48.09
N ASP A 512 -22.86 -1.80 -48.72
CA ASP A 512 -22.68 -0.99 -49.91
C ASP A 512 -23.85 -1.27 -50.85
N SER A 513 -24.79 -0.32 -50.96
CA SER A 513 -25.76 -0.33 -52.01
C SER A 513 -24.99 -0.05 -53.29
N GLU A 514 -24.60 -1.10 -54.02
CA GLU A 514 -24.19 -0.95 -55.41
C GLU A 514 -25.30 -0.13 -56.13
N PRO A 515 -24.94 0.94 -56.81
CA PRO A 515 -25.93 1.70 -57.59
C PRO A 515 -26.43 0.75 -58.71
N GLU A 516 -27.75 0.47 -58.70
CA GLU A 516 -28.40 -0.24 -59.80
C GLU A 516 -28.03 0.46 -61.12
N SER A 517 -27.34 -0.28 -61.99
CA SER A 517 -27.02 0.16 -63.32
C SER A 517 -28.33 0.42 -64.08
N PRO A 518 -28.51 1.55 -64.76
CA PRO A 518 -29.72 1.80 -65.53
C PRO A 518 -29.83 0.80 -66.66
N VAL A 519 -30.91 0.02 -66.66
CA VAL A 519 -31.29 -0.87 -67.79
C VAL A 519 -31.66 0.04 -68.95
N ASN A 520 -30.82 0.06 -70.01
CA ASN A 520 -31.14 0.68 -71.27
C ASN A 520 -32.23 -0.13 -71.97
N MET A 521 -33.37 0.53 -72.29
CA MET A 521 -34.28 0.12 -73.35
C MET A 521 -33.80 0.69 -74.69
#